data_2bc470ad350c865b858ec75c2271e51e
#
_entry.id   2bc470ad350c865b858ec75c2271e51e
#
_cell.length_a   1.000
_cell.length_b   1.000
_cell.length_c   1.000
_cell.angle_alpha   90.00
_cell.angle_beta   90.00
_cell.angle_gamma   90.00
#
_symmetry.space_group_name_H-M   'P 1'
#
loop_
_entity.id
_entity.type
_entity.pdbx_description
1 polymer ?
#
loop_
_entity_poly.entity_id
_entity_poly.type
_entity_poly.pdbx_seq_one_letter_code
_entity_poly.pdbx_strand_id
1 'polypeptide(L)'
;MKTIMDEALKEQKRPNMWDAESKYYSLMTLMEVNGTNKQLDCIPLEPDFVVLDCGCGPGRVAIQAAKRVKHVICLDSSEKMLEECRKNCEAAGIENVSYVLADWQETEIGATIPEVDVVIQSRGGGGPSTLAMLQKAARRYAATVMWSDGAPCLPESRSKVFAGCYSEEDMERCPELRPFDRQNRPPMRMPRNPDVLPMGGPALIQALKDHGIEAHVTTVDEGWERCFATKEEAYSWLIQLSRHPELVNRERFKANVDSFLTPCREGFQFFLPTQSDVIWFPTR
;
A
#
# COMPACT_ATOMS: atom_id res chain seq x y z
N MET A 1 13.62 17.12 -41.46
CA MET A 1 13.67 17.92 -40.21
C MET A 1 12.51 17.66 -39.25
N LYS A 2 11.38 17.13 -39.67
CA LYS A 2 10.26 16.74 -38.75
C LYS A 2 10.54 15.46 -37.93
N THR A 3 11.28 14.51 -38.49
CA THR A 3 11.52 13.18 -37.90
C THR A 3 12.49 13.18 -36.70
N ILE A 4 13.36 14.18 -36.58
CA ILE A 4 14.37 14.28 -35.51
C ILE A 4 13.78 15.01 -34.27
N MET A 5 12.77 15.85 -34.48
CA MET A 5 12.06 16.48 -33.34
C MET A 5 11.03 15.54 -32.72
N ASP A 6 10.47 14.59 -33.46
CA ASP A 6 9.51 13.60 -32.92
C ASP A 6 10.20 12.48 -32.11
N GLU A 7 11.49 12.23 -32.34
CA GLU A 7 12.28 11.31 -31.49
C GLU A 7 12.84 11.98 -30.23
N ALA A 8 13.05 13.29 -30.22
CA ALA A 8 13.50 14.03 -29.04
C ALA A 8 12.34 14.37 -28.07
N LEU A 9 11.09 14.22 -28.50
CA LEU A 9 9.87 14.30 -27.70
C LEU A 9 9.33 12.91 -27.31
N LYS A 10 10.09 11.83 -27.46
CA LYS A 10 9.91 10.66 -26.61
C LYS A 10 10.18 11.14 -25.20
N GLU A 11 9.09 11.57 -24.56
CA GLU A 11 8.97 11.98 -23.20
C GLU A 11 10.04 11.26 -22.36
N GLN A 12 10.95 12.02 -21.78
CA GLN A 12 11.63 11.57 -20.58
C GLN A 12 10.51 11.35 -19.57
N LYS A 13 9.98 10.14 -19.57
CA LYS A 13 9.00 9.65 -18.59
C LYS A 13 9.56 10.08 -17.25
N ARG A 14 8.91 11.04 -16.58
CA ARG A 14 9.35 11.46 -15.26
C ARG A 14 9.51 10.20 -14.44
N PRO A 15 10.64 10.01 -13.73
CA PRO A 15 10.83 8.82 -12.93
C PRO A 15 9.61 8.65 -12.03
N ASN A 16 8.98 7.47 -12.07
CA ASN A 16 7.87 7.19 -11.18
C ASN A 16 8.42 7.22 -9.75
N MET A 17 7.88 8.06 -8.90
CA MET A 17 8.36 8.21 -7.52
C MET A 17 8.32 6.89 -6.74
N TRP A 18 7.44 5.96 -7.12
CA TRP A 18 7.30 4.66 -6.49
C TRP A 18 8.38 3.66 -6.87
N ASP A 19 9.11 3.90 -7.98
CA ASP A 19 10.22 3.03 -8.40
C ASP A 19 11.32 2.95 -7.34
N ALA A 20 11.63 4.09 -6.70
CA ALA A 20 12.64 4.13 -5.64
C ALA A 20 12.17 3.45 -4.34
N GLU A 21 10.86 3.35 -4.14
CA GLU A 21 10.25 2.79 -2.92
C GLU A 21 9.97 1.28 -3.02
N SER A 22 10.06 0.68 -4.21
CA SER A 22 9.58 -0.67 -4.49
C SER A 22 10.15 -1.74 -3.56
N LYS A 23 11.46 -1.73 -3.34
CA LYS A 23 12.12 -2.70 -2.43
C LYS A 23 11.70 -2.53 -0.98
N TYR A 24 11.56 -1.28 -0.54
CA TYR A 24 11.13 -0.96 0.80
C TYR A 24 9.68 -1.44 1.05
N TYR A 25 8.76 -1.16 0.11
CA TYR A 25 7.39 -1.66 0.20
C TYR A 25 7.30 -3.18 0.09
N SER A 26 8.20 -3.83 -0.66
CA SER A 26 8.29 -5.29 -0.73
C SER A 26 8.59 -5.92 0.65
N LEU A 27 9.50 -5.35 1.43
CA LEU A 27 9.76 -5.79 2.81
C LEU A 27 8.52 -5.64 3.71
N MET A 28 7.78 -4.54 3.57
CA MET A 28 6.57 -4.31 4.35
C MET A 28 5.46 -5.30 4.05
N THR A 29 5.33 -5.74 2.80
CA THR A 29 4.37 -6.78 2.40
C THR A 29 4.47 -8.04 3.27
N LEU A 30 5.68 -8.41 3.67
CA LEU A 30 5.93 -9.58 4.52
C LEU A 30 5.48 -9.40 5.98
N MET A 31 5.28 -8.17 6.43
CA MET A 31 4.85 -7.85 7.80
C MET A 31 3.35 -7.63 7.93
N GLU A 32 2.63 -7.52 6.82
CA GLU A 32 1.21 -7.14 6.81
C GLU A 32 0.28 -8.31 6.40
N VAL A 33 0.77 -9.54 6.39
CA VAL A 33 0.02 -10.71 5.90
C VAL A 33 -1.28 -10.91 6.67
N ASN A 34 -1.23 -10.91 8.01
CA ASN A 34 -2.41 -11.13 8.85
C ASN A 34 -3.38 -9.94 8.77
N GLY A 35 -2.88 -8.72 8.79
CA GLY A 35 -3.70 -7.52 8.61
C GLY A 35 -4.42 -7.52 7.26
N THR A 36 -3.71 -7.85 6.19
CA THR A 36 -4.31 -7.96 4.85
C THR A 36 -5.38 -9.03 4.78
N ASN A 37 -5.17 -10.18 5.43
CA ASN A 37 -6.19 -11.22 5.48
C ASN A 37 -7.45 -10.76 6.21
N LYS A 38 -7.31 -10.09 7.36
CA LYS A 38 -8.45 -9.50 8.09
C LYS A 38 -9.21 -8.45 7.25
N GLN A 39 -8.47 -7.63 6.47
CA GLN A 39 -9.08 -6.66 5.55
C GLN A 39 -9.90 -7.37 4.47
N LEU A 40 -9.36 -8.43 3.86
CA LEU A 40 -10.04 -9.20 2.83
C LEU A 40 -11.24 -10.00 3.38
N ASP A 41 -11.21 -10.41 4.65
CA ASP A 41 -12.36 -11.06 5.32
C ASP A 41 -13.58 -10.14 5.44
N CYS A 42 -13.39 -8.81 5.35
CA CYS A 42 -14.47 -7.84 5.35
C CYS A 42 -15.12 -7.64 3.97
N ILE A 43 -14.50 -8.12 2.89
CA ILE A 43 -14.96 -7.92 1.51
C ILE A 43 -15.63 -9.21 1.02
N PRO A 44 -16.82 -9.17 0.41
CA PRO A 44 -17.50 -10.37 -0.08
C PRO A 44 -16.82 -10.91 -1.34
N LEU A 45 -15.76 -11.69 -1.15
CA LEU A 45 -15.01 -12.38 -2.21
C LEU A 45 -15.52 -13.81 -2.41
N GLU A 46 -15.72 -14.22 -3.66
CA GLU A 46 -16.15 -15.56 -4.01
C GLU A 46 -15.07 -16.28 -4.86
N PRO A 47 -14.97 -17.63 -4.79
CA PRO A 47 -13.89 -18.37 -5.45
C PRO A 47 -13.87 -18.26 -6.99
N ASP A 48 -14.96 -17.92 -7.62
CA ASP A 48 -15.07 -17.73 -9.09
C ASP A 48 -14.85 -16.29 -9.55
N PHE A 49 -14.62 -15.36 -8.61
CA PHE A 49 -14.43 -13.94 -8.95
C PHE A 49 -13.08 -13.65 -9.59
N VAL A 50 -13.09 -12.64 -10.44
CA VAL A 50 -11.90 -11.93 -10.93
C VAL A 50 -11.79 -10.61 -10.18
N VAL A 51 -10.65 -10.38 -9.56
CA VAL A 51 -10.37 -9.18 -8.76
C VAL A 51 -9.34 -8.30 -9.45
N LEU A 52 -9.54 -6.99 -9.44
CA LEU A 52 -8.52 -6.00 -9.77
C LEU A 52 -7.93 -5.44 -8.47
N ASP A 53 -6.64 -5.64 -8.25
CA ASP A 53 -5.86 -4.93 -7.23
C ASP A 53 -5.29 -3.66 -7.87
N CYS A 54 -5.94 -2.52 -7.58
CA CYS A 54 -5.65 -1.24 -8.18
C CYS A 54 -4.61 -0.47 -7.37
N GLY A 55 -3.43 -0.23 -7.95
CA GLY A 55 -2.25 0.24 -7.24
C GLY A 55 -1.68 -0.90 -6.39
N CYS A 56 -1.45 -2.07 -7.01
CA CYS A 56 -1.08 -3.30 -6.29
C CYS A 56 0.26 -3.22 -5.55
N GLY A 57 1.12 -2.26 -5.91
CA GLY A 57 2.46 -2.17 -5.35
C GLY A 57 3.21 -3.50 -5.48
N PRO A 58 3.92 -3.95 -4.44
CA PRO A 58 4.65 -5.23 -4.44
C PRO A 58 3.75 -6.45 -4.16
N GLY A 59 2.42 -6.33 -4.29
CA GLY A 59 1.48 -7.44 -4.27
C GLY A 59 0.89 -7.80 -2.91
N ARG A 60 0.87 -6.88 -1.94
CA ARG A 60 0.34 -7.12 -0.59
C ARG A 60 -1.08 -7.68 -0.60
N VAL A 61 -1.99 -7.03 -1.33
CA VAL A 61 -3.38 -7.47 -1.48
C VAL A 61 -3.47 -8.62 -2.47
N ALA A 62 -2.82 -8.50 -3.63
CA ALA A 62 -2.88 -9.47 -4.71
C ALA A 62 -2.55 -10.91 -4.25
N ILE A 63 -1.46 -11.09 -3.47
CA ILE A 63 -1.03 -12.41 -2.99
C ILE A 63 -2.09 -13.07 -2.10
N GLN A 64 -2.72 -12.29 -1.20
CA GLN A 64 -3.71 -12.85 -0.28
C GLN A 64 -5.08 -13.03 -0.96
N ALA A 65 -5.45 -12.14 -1.88
CA ALA A 65 -6.66 -12.26 -2.67
C ALA A 65 -6.60 -13.45 -3.63
N ALA A 66 -5.46 -13.69 -4.29
CA ALA A 66 -5.28 -14.81 -5.22
C ALA A 66 -5.50 -16.20 -4.60
N LYS A 67 -5.33 -16.33 -3.27
CA LYS A 67 -5.63 -17.56 -2.52
C LYS A 67 -7.13 -17.79 -2.33
N ARG A 68 -7.98 -16.83 -2.63
CA ARG A 68 -9.41 -16.80 -2.33
C ARG A 68 -10.29 -16.74 -3.57
N VAL A 69 -9.74 -16.28 -4.70
CA VAL A 69 -10.50 -15.99 -5.92
C VAL A 69 -9.91 -16.69 -7.14
N LYS A 70 -10.65 -16.68 -8.24
CA LYS A 70 -10.23 -17.32 -9.49
C LYS A 70 -9.00 -16.67 -10.11
N HIS A 71 -8.92 -15.35 -10.11
CA HIS A 71 -7.82 -14.60 -10.72
C HIS A 71 -7.70 -13.19 -10.15
N VAL A 72 -6.47 -12.68 -10.08
CA VAL A 72 -6.22 -11.28 -9.71
C VAL A 72 -5.46 -10.57 -10.83
N ILE A 73 -5.95 -9.40 -11.23
CA ILE A 73 -5.25 -8.48 -12.12
C ILE A 73 -4.53 -7.46 -11.23
N CYS A 74 -3.20 -7.47 -11.28
CA CYS A 74 -2.32 -6.54 -10.55
C CYS A 74 -2.04 -5.33 -11.44
N LEU A 75 -2.60 -4.16 -11.11
CA LEU A 75 -2.38 -2.93 -11.85
C LEU A 75 -1.55 -1.96 -11.02
N ASP A 76 -0.47 -1.45 -11.57
CA ASP A 76 0.34 -0.39 -10.96
C ASP A 76 0.98 0.49 -12.05
N SER A 77 1.23 1.75 -11.73
CA SER A 77 1.93 2.70 -12.63
C SER A 77 3.44 2.59 -12.57
N SER A 78 3.99 1.88 -11.57
CA SER A 78 5.42 1.66 -11.37
C SER A 78 5.83 0.28 -11.89
N GLU A 79 6.73 0.28 -12.87
CA GLU A 79 7.32 -0.98 -13.38
C GLU A 79 8.08 -1.72 -12.28
N LYS A 80 8.78 -0.98 -11.40
CA LYS A 80 9.52 -1.56 -10.28
C LYS A 80 8.63 -2.19 -9.22
N MET A 81 7.46 -1.59 -8.95
CA MET A 81 6.46 -2.20 -8.06
C MET A 81 5.95 -3.53 -8.65
N LEU A 82 5.64 -3.56 -9.96
CA LEU A 82 5.22 -4.79 -10.62
C LEU A 82 6.31 -5.86 -10.69
N GLU A 83 7.60 -5.48 -10.84
CA GLU A 83 8.72 -6.42 -10.73
C GLU A 83 8.76 -7.08 -9.34
N GLU A 84 8.63 -6.29 -8.27
CA GLU A 84 8.58 -6.83 -6.90
C GLU A 84 7.30 -7.65 -6.66
N CYS A 85 6.15 -7.21 -7.19
CA CYS A 85 4.90 -7.98 -7.13
C CYS A 85 5.07 -9.38 -7.74
N ARG A 86 5.70 -9.47 -8.92
CA ARG A 86 6.00 -10.76 -9.59
C ARG A 86 6.85 -11.66 -8.71
N LYS A 87 7.97 -11.14 -8.20
CA LYS A 87 8.88 -11.90 -7.32
C LYS A 87 8.16 -12.41 -6.06
N ASN A 88 7.34 -11.55 -5.46
CA ASN A 88 6.61 -11.90 -4.24
C ASN A 88 5.50 -12.94 -4.51
N CYS A 89 4.80 -12.84 -5.65
CA CYS A 89 3.83 -13.85 -6.07
C CYS A 89 4.51 -15.20 -6.34
N GLU A 90 5.62 -15.21 -7.08
CA GLU A 90 6.43 -16.42 -7.34
C GLU A 90 6.91 -17.06 -6.04
N ALA A 91 7.47 -16.26 -5.11
CA ALA A 91 7.93 -16.74 -3.81
C ALA A 91 6.79 -17.30 -2.94
N ALA A 92 5.56 -16.81 -3.12
CA ALA A 92 4.35 -17.28 -2.44
C ALA A 92 3.65 -18.45 -3.17
N GLY A 93 4.15 -18.90 -4.33
CA GLY A 93 3.54 -19.96 -5.14
C GLY A 93 2.20 -19.55 -5.77
N ILE A 94 2.01 -18.26 -6.07
CA ILE A 94 0.80 -17.72 -6.68
C ILE A 94 0.97 -17.69 -8.20
N GLU A 95 0.07 -18.37 -8.92
CA GLU A 95 0.09 -18.49 -10.38
C GLU A 95 -1.11 -17.82 -11.07
N ASN A 96 -2.21 -17.60 -10.35
CA ASN A 96 -3.45 -17.05 -10.86
C ASN A 96 -3.50 -15.51 -10.83
N VAL A 97 -2.42 -14.87 -11.29
CA VAL A 97 -2.28 -13.41 -11.37
C VAL A 97 -1.84 -12.96 -12.77
N SER A 98 -2.20 -11.75 -13.14
CA SER A 98 -1.69 -11.06 -14.31
C SER A 98 -1.28 -9.62 -13.95
N TYR A 99 -0.41 -9.00 -14.76
CA TYR A 99 0.21 -7.72 -14.42
C TYR A 99 -0.05 -6.70 -15.53
N VAL A 100 -0.50 -5.51 -15.14
CA VAL A 100 -0.81 -4.42 -16.07
C VAL A 100 -0.06 -3.16 -15.61
N LEU A 101 0.87 -2.69 -16.44
CA LEU A 101 1.56 -1.42 -16.23
C LEU A 101 0.71 -0.29 -16.78
N ALA A 102 -0.01 0.42 -15.92
CA ALA A 102 -0.86 1.53 -16.31
C ALA A 102 -1.13 2.47 -15.12
N ASP A 103 -1.36 3.74 -15.41
CA ASP A 103 -1.94 4.66 -14.44
C ASP A 103 -3.44 4.39 -14.32
N TRP A 104 -3.92 4.18 -13.10
CA TRP A 104 -5.34 3.93 -12.86
C TRP A 104 -6.23 5.06 -13.40
N GLN A 105 -5.80 6.31 -13.26
CA GLN A 105 -6.58 7.46 -13.72
C GLN A 105 -6.67 7.58 -15.24
N GLU A 106 -5.70 7.00 -15.96
CA GLU A 106 -5.62 6.99 -17.42
C GLU A 106 -6.09 5.65 -18.01
N THR A 107 -6.50 4.70 -17.17
CA THR A 107 -6.90 3.35 -17.59
C THR A 107 -8.25 3.35 -18.27
N GLU A 108 -8.32 2.76 -19.45
CA GLU A 108 -9.57 2.56 -20.21
C GLU A 108 -10.16 1.18 -19.92
N ILE A 109 -11.32 1.17 -19.23
CA ILE A 109 -12.05 -0.07 -18.92
C ILE A 109 -12.66 -0.65 -20.19
N GLY A 110 -12.36 -1.93 -20.43
CA GLY A 110 -12.74 -2.65 -21.65
C GLY A 110 -11.62 -2.72 -22.69
N ALA A 111 -10.65 -1.80 -22.66
CA ALA A 111 -9.49 -1.81 -23.55
C ALA A 111 -8.19 -2.17 -22.82
N THR A 112 -7.84 -1.43 -21.77
CA THR A 112 -6.62 -1.69 -20.97
C THR A 112 -6.82 -2.85 -19.99
N ILE A 113 -7.95 -2.87 -19.30
CA ILE A 113 -8.39 -3.96 -18.42
C ILE A 113 -9.85 -4.30 -18.68
N PRO A 114 -10.28 -5.56 -18.53
CA PRO A 114 -11.70 -5.93 -18.60
C PRO A 114 -12.46 -5.38 -17.38
N GLU A 115 -13.79 -5.37 -17.47
CA GLU A 115 -14.61 -5.32 -16.26
C GLU A 115 -14.36 -6.58 -15.42
N VAL A 116 -14.23 -6.40 -14.10
CA VAL A 116 -13.97 -7.47 -13.13
C VAL A 116 -15.13 -7.62 -12.13
N ASP A 117 -15.12 -8.64 -11.32
CA ASP A 117 -16.17 -8.81 -10.30
C ASP A 117 -15.98 -7.83 -9.14
N VAL A 118 -14.74 -7.66 -8.67
CA VAL A 118 -14.40 -6.76 -7.56
C VAL A 118 -13.16 -5.94 -7.90
N VAL A 119 -13.21 -4.65 -7.60
CA VAL A 119 -12.02 -3.77 -7.58
C VAL A 119 -11.64 -3.49 -6.15
N ILE A 120 -10.39 -3.71 -5.79
CA ILE A 120 -9.83 -3.35 -4.49
C ILE A 120 -8.78 -2.26 -4.71
N GLN A 121 -8.95 -1.12 -4.04
CA GLN A 121 -7.98 -0.04 -4.01
C GLN A 121 -7.48 0.12 -2.57
N SER A 122 -6.25 -0.31 -2.31
CA SER A 122 -5.71 -0.30 -0.97
C SER A 122 -4.57 0.68 -0.82
N ARG A 123 -4.76 1.72 0.01
CA ARG A 123 -3.76 2.75 0.33
C ARG A 123 -3.18 3.47 -0.89
N GLY A 124 -3.83 3.35 -2.03
CA GLY A 124 -3.42 3.87 -3.35
C GLY A 124 -4.10 5.18 -3.77
N GLY A 125 -4.43 6.05 -2.83
CA GLY A 125 -5.01 7.37 -3.16
C GLY A 125 -6.51 7.35 -3.47
N GLY A 126 -7.25 6.35 -2.96
CA GLY A 126 -8.70 6.28 -3.09
C GLY A 126 -9.45 7.45 -2.46
N GLY A 127 -10.55 7.84 -3.07
CA GLY A 127 -11.40 8.93 -2.62
C GLY A 127 -12.57 9.14 -3.59
N PRO A 128 -13.41 10.17 -3.36
CA PRO A 128 -14.55 10.45 -4.22
C PRO A 128 -14.22 10.59 -5.70
N SER A 129 -13.02 11.09 -6.05
CA SER A 129 -12.58 11.24 -7.44
C SER A 129 -12.43 9.92 -8.21
N THR A 130 -12.27 8.81 -7.50
CA THR A 130 -12.12 7.48 -8.14
C THR A 130 -13.43 6.71 -8.22
N LEU A 131 -14.52 7.20 -7.61
CA LEU A 131 -15.80 6.49 -7.50
C LEU A 131 -16.35 6.06 -8.85
N ALA A 132 -16.40 6.97 -9.82
CA ALA A 132 -16.92 6.67 -11.15
C ALA A 132 -16.12 5.56 -11.88
N MET A 133 -14.80 5.57 -11.71
CA MET A 133 -13.93 4.53 -12.28
C MET A 133 -14.12 3.19 -11.57
N LEU A 134 -14.22 3.18 -10.24
CA LEU A 134 -14.50 1.98 -9.46
C LEU A 134 -15.84 1.34 -9.89
N GLN A 135 -16.90 2.15 -10.03
CA GLN A 135 -18.21 1.69 -10.51
C GLN A 135 -18.17 1.15 -11.94
N LYS A 136 -17.39 1.79 -12.83
CA LYS A 136 -17.26 1.33 -14.21
C LYS A 136 -16.48 0.01 -14.31
N ALA A 137 -15.45 -0.16 -13.49
CA ALA A 137 -14.55 -1.32 -13.56
C ALA A 137 -15.12 -2.56 -12.86
N ALA A 138 -15.89 -2.39 -11.78
CA ALA A 138 -16.43 -3.48 -10.97
C ALA A 138 -17.88 -3.81 -11.38
N ARG A 139 -18.15 -5.09 -11.61
CA ARG A 139 -19.50 -5.59 -11.87
C ARG A 139 -20.34 -5.80 -10.63
N ARG A 140 -19.68 -6.04 -9.47
CA ARG A 140 -20.37 -6.40 -8.23
C ARG A 140 -20.03 -5.44 -7.10
N TYR A 141 -18.75 -5.35 -6.72
CA TYR A 141 -18.33 -4.59 -5.56
C TYR A 141 -17.07 -3.80 -5.85
N ALA A 142 -16.96 -2.64 -5.24
CA ALA A 142 -15.70 -1.94 -5.10
C ALA A 142 -15.35 -1.82 -3.61
N ALA A 143 -14.07 -1.94 -3.29
CA ALA A 143 -13.56 -1.81 -1.95
C ALA A 143 -12.36 -0.86 -1.91
N THR A 144 -12.32 -0.04 -0.87
CA THR A 144 -11.19 0.83 -0.57
C THR A 144 -10.71 0.55 0.84
N VAL A 145 -9.41 0.34 1.00
CA VAL A 145 -8.77 0.17 2.31
C VAL A 145 -7.91 1.38 2.60
N MET A 146 -8.15 2.02 3.72
CA MET A 146 -7.49 3.27 4.13
C MET A 146 -7.02 3.17 5.58
N TRP A 147 -6.04 3.98 5.96
CA TRP A 147 -5.72 4.13 7.38
C TRP A 147 -6.87 4.80 8.10
N SER A 148 -7.25 4.25 9.26
CA SER A 148 -8.30 4.83 10.09
C SER A 148 -7.87 6.18 10.66
N ASP A 149 -8.80 7.12 10.74
CA ASP A 149 -8.53 8.45 11.28
C ASP A 149 -8.11 8.37 12.77
N GLY A 150 -7.03 9.08 13.10
CA GLY A 150 -6.51 9.13 14.47
C GLY A 150 -5.74 7.89 14.93
N ALA A 151 -5.82 6.78 14.20
CA ALA A 151 -5.05 5.59 14.52
C ALA A 151 -3.59 5.68 13.99
N PRO A 152 -2.63 4.97 14.58
CA PRO A 152 -1.28 4.89 14.07
C PRO A 152 -1.27 4.36 12.63
N CYS A 153 -0.60 5.07 11.75
CA CYS A 153 -0.35 4.63 10.38
C CYS A 153 1.09 4.13 10.22
N LEU A 154 1.38 3.52 9.07
CA LEU A 154 2.67 2.96 8.75
C LEU A 154 3.88 3.89 9.00
N PRO A 155 3.89 5.15 8.50
CA PRO A 155 5.00 6.07 8.75
C PRO A 155 5.21 6.39 10.22
N GLU A 156 4.14 6.53 11.01
CA GLU A 156 4.22 6.75 12.46
C GLU A 156 4.79 5.53 13.18
N SER A 157 4.35 4.33 12.81
CA SER A 157 4.84 3.09 13.38
C SER A 157 6.32 2.90 13.09
N ARG A 158 6.77 3.17 11.86
CA ARG A 158 8.20 3.17 11.51
C ARG A 158 8.99 4.18 12.32
N SER A 159 8.46 5.39 12.51
CA SER A 159 9.13 6.43 13.30
C SER A 159 9.41 6.01 14.73
N LYS A 160 8.58 5.14 15.33
CA LYS A 160 8.83 4.59 16.67
C LYS A 160 10.05 3.67 16.70
N VAL A 161 10.22 2.83 15.67
CA VAL A 161 11.37 1.92 15.55
C VAL A 161 12.67 2.67 15.40
N PHE A 162 12.67 3.78 14.67
CA PHE A 162 13.86 4.58 14.38
C PHE A 162 13.96 5.87 15.21
N ALA A 163 13.20 5.98 16.29
CA ALA A 163 13.21 7.17 17.16
C ALA A 163 14.59 7.43 17.76
N GLY A 164 15.18 8.59 17.47
CA GLY A 164 16.49 9.00 17.95
C GLY A 164 17.67 8.16 17.41
N CYS A 165 17.46 7.45 16.30
CA CYS A 165 18.50 6.63 15.68
C CYS A 165 19.40 7.38 14.69
N TYR A 166 19.06 8.62 14.33
CA TYR A 166 19.81 9.46 13.40
C TYR A 166 20.30 10.72 14.08
N SER A 167 21.47 11.22 13.69
CA SER A 167 21.97 12.52 14.15
C SER A 167 21.22 13.67 13.47
N GLU A 168 21.26 14.87 14.06
CA GLU A 168 20.69 16.07 13.44
C GLU A 168 21.36 16.36 12.08
N GLU A 169 22.67 16.16 11.98
CA GLU A 169 23.42 16.31 10.71
C GLU A 169 22.91 15.37 9.62
N ASP A 170 22.62 14.09 9.98
CA ASP A 170 22.07 13.12 9.04
C ASP A 170 20.65 13.53 8.58
N MET A 171 19.82 14.00 9.51
CA MET A 171 18.47 14.47 9.21
C MET A 171 18.44 15.79 8.43
N GLU A 172 19.50 16.60 8.49
CA GLU A 172 19.65 17.78 7.63
C GLU A 172 20.03 17.39 6.19
N ARG A 173 20.94 16.40 6.04
CA ARG A 173 21.34 15.88 4.72
C ARG A 173 20.27 15.05 4.04
N CYS A 174 19.52 14.27 4.83
CA CYS A 174 18.50 13.32 4.39
C CYS A 174 17.17 13.62 5.11
N PRO A 175 16.39 14.62 4.67
CA PRO A 175 15.16 15.03 5.35
C PRO A 175 14.11 13.92 5.53
N GLU A 176 14.17 12.86 4.71
CA GLU A 176 13.32 11.67 4.80
C GLU A 176 13.60 10.81 6.05
N LEU A 177 14.70 11.04 6.75
CA LEU A 177 15.03 10.39 8.04
C LEU A 177 14.31 11.03 9.23
N ARG A 178 13.75 12.22 9.05
CA ARG A 178 13.00 12.89 10.10
C ARG A 178 11.79 12.06 10.52
N PRO A 179 11.46 12.04 11.81
CA PRO A 179 10.25 11.39 12.30
C PRO A 179 9.02 11.90 11.54
N PHE A 180 8.09 10.98 11.28
CA PHE A 180 6.82 11.37 10.68
C PHE A 180 6.02 12.21 11.67
N ASP A 181 5.70 13.43 11.28
CA ASP A 181 4.84 14.33 12.05
C ASP A 181 3.55 14.57 11.28
N ARG A 182 2.46 14.00 11.78
CA ARG A 182 1.13 14.13 11.16
C ARG A 182 0.63 15.58 11.15
N GLN A 183 0.98 16.37 12.18
CA GLN A 183 0.49 17.73 12.33
C GLN A 183 1.24 18.73 11.42
N ASN A 184 2.53 18.51 11.21
CA ASN A 184 3.41 19.37 10.43
C ASN A 184 3.75 18.81 9.05
N ARG A 185 3.03 17.78 8.60
CA ARG A 185 3.24 17.23 7.26
C ARG A 185 2.96 18.35 6.23
N PRO A 186 3.95 18.75 5.42
CA PRO A 186 3.64 19.58 4.27
C PRO A 186 2.60 18.81 3.46
N PRO A 187 1.52 19.46 3.01
CA PRO A 187 0.55 18.79 2.17
C PRO A 187 1.32 18.11 1.05
N MET A 188 1.12 16.79 0.88
CA MET A 188 1.70 16.12 -0.29
C MET A 188 1.38 17.03 -1.46
N ARG A 189 2.42 17.50 -2.18
CA ARG A 189 2.28 18.30 -3.39
C ARG A 189 1.74 17.40 -4.53
N MET A 190 0.57 16.84 -4.31
CA MET A 190 -0.34 16.59 -5.41
C MET A 190 -0.70 17.96 -5.95
N PRO A 191 -0.65 18.20 -7.27
CA PRO A 191 -1.18 19.44 -7.82
C PRO A 191 -2.58 19.61 -7.22
N ARG A 192 -2.78 20.67 -6.45
CA ARG A 192 -4.12 20.98 -5.93
C ARG A 192 -4.93 21.45 -7.14
N ASN A 193 -5.53 20.50 -7.82
CA ASN A 193 -6.70 20.79 -8.60
C ASN A 193 -7.76 21.17 -7.56
N PRO A 194 -8.31 22.41 -7.58
CA PRO A 194 -9.38 22.83 -6.66
C PRO A 194 -10.63 21.93 -6.80
N ASP A 195 -10.74 21.17 -7.90
CA ASP A 195 -11.81 20.23 -8.15
C ASP A 195 -11.55 18.82 -7.55
N VAL A 196 -10.38 18.59 -6.93
CA VAL A 196 -10.11 17.32 -6.24
C VAL A 196 -10.79 17.36 -4.87
N LEU A 197 -11.84 16.58 -4.75
CA LEU A 197 -12.56 16.36 -3.51
C LEU A 197 -11.62 15.87 -2.39
N PRO A 198 -11.96 16.13 -1.11
CA PRO A 198 -11.16 15.67 0.03
C PRO A 198 -10.85 14.18 -0.10
N MET A 199 -9.57 13.81 0.12
CA MET A 199 -9.17 12.40 0.16
C MET A 199 -9.43 11.85 1.56
N GLY A 200 -9.82 10.57 1.65
CA GLY A 200 -10.01 9.87 2.91
C GLY A 200 -11.32 9.12 3.01
N GLY A 201 -11.40 8.21 3.98
CA GLY A 201 -12.58 7.38 4.24
C GLY A 201 -13.85 8.18 4.44
N PRO A 202 -13.90 9.19 5.34
CA PRO A 202 -15.09 10.00 5.57
C PRO A 202 -15.60 10.69 4.30
N ALA A 203 -14.73 11.22 3.47
CA ALA A 203 -15.11 11.88 2.21
C ALA A 203 -15.68 10.89 1.19
N LEU A 204 -15.11 9.68 1.10
CA LEU A 204 -15.66 8.62 0.25
C LEU A 204 -17.05 8.17 0.74
N ILE A 205 -17.20 7.94 2.02
CA ILE A 205 -18.50 7.55 2.64
C ILE A 205 -19.56 8.61 2.36
N GLN A 206 -19.21 9.90 2.51
CA GLN A 206 -20.14 10.98 2.21
C GLN A 206 -20.52 11.01 0.72
N ALA A 207 -19.54 10.86 -0.18
CA ALA A 207 -19.82 10.82 -1.61
C ALA A 207 -20.71 9.63 -2.01
N LEU A 208 -20.50 8.45 -1.43
CA LEU A 208 -21.37 7.29 -1.65
C LEU A 208 -22.79 7.57 -1.18
N LYS A 209 -22.94 8.16 0.00
CA LYS A 209 -24.25 8.55 0.54
C LYS A 209 -24.96 9.57 -0.35
N ASP A 210 -24.25 10.57 -0.87
CA ASP A 210 -24.79 11.59 -1.76
C ASP A 210 -25.27 10.99 -3.09
N HIS A 211 -24.69 9.85 -3.51
CA HIS A 211 -25.12 9.08 -4.68
C HIS A 211 -26.17 7.98 -4.34
N GLY A 212 -26.65 7.91 -3.10
CA GLY A 212 -27.61 6.90 -2.67
C GLY A 212 -27.04 5.48 -2.58
N ILE A 213 -25.72 5.34 -2.49
CA ILE A 213 -25.03 4.05 -2.40
C ILE A 213 -24.77 3.74 -0.93
N GLU A 214 -25.23 2.56 -0.49
CA GLU A 214 -24.97 2.07 0.85
C GLU A 214 -23.53 1.53 0.93
N ALA A 215 -22.73 2.09 1.85
CA ALA A 215 -21.37 1.64 2.11
C ALA A 215 -21.32 0.76 3.36
N HIS A 216 -20.60 -0.35 3.27
CA HIS A 216 -20.25 -1.18 4.42
C HIS A 216 -18.86 -0.76 4.90
N VAL A 217 -18.76 -0.38 6.17
CA VAL A 217 -17.52 0.12 6.77
C VAL A 217 -17.15 -0.76 7.95
N THR A 218 -15.94 -1.29 7.93
CA THR A 218 -15.39 -2.09 9.04
C THR A 218 -14.00 -1.59 9.38
N THR A 219 -13.80 -1.22 10.64
CA THR A 219 -12.46 -0.90 11.17
C THR A 219 -11.76 -2.19 11.59
N VAL A 220 -10.56 -2.38 11.10
CA VAL A 220 -9.73 -3.57 11.31
C VAL A 220 -8.51 -3.22 12.15
N ASP A 221 -8.40 -3.86 13.33
CA ASP A 221 -7.17 -3.86 14.12
C ASP A 221 -6.15 -4.78 13.48
N GLU A 222 -5.03 -4.20 13.10
CA GLU A 222 -3.95 -4.86 12.40
C GLU A 222 -2.58 -4.34 12.88
N GLY A 223 -1.52 -4.74 12.22
CA GLY A 223 -0.19 -4.23 12.53
C GLY A 223 0.89 -4.83 11.66
N TRP A 224 2.07 -4.30 11.88
CA TRP A 224 3.29 -4.94 11.40
C TRP A 224 3.66 -6.04 12.36
N GLU A 225 3.72 -7.25 11.88
CA GLU A 225 4.10 -8.39 12.68
C GLU A 225 5.02 -9.35 11.93
N ARG A 226 5.99 -9.89 12.64
CA ARG A 226 6.87 -10.93 12.17
C ARG A 226 7.48 -11.70 13.33
N CYS A 227 7.58 -13.03 13.19
CA CYS A 227 8.34 -13.86 14.11
C CYS A 227 9.78 -14.02 13.63
N PHE A 228 10.70 -14.03 14.59
CA PHE A 228 12.13 -14.22 14.39
C PHE A 228 12.64 -15.27 15.40
N ALA A 229 13.55 -16.12 14.98
CA ALA A 229 14.11 -17.13 15.88
C ALA A 229 14.96 -16.51 17.01
N THR A 230 15.63 -15.38 16.73
CA THR A 230 16.48 -14.65 17.68
C THR A 230 16.27 -13.15 17.57
N LYS A 231 16.67 -12.40 18.61
CA LYS A 231 16.69 -10.94 18.58
C LYS A 231 17.66 -10.39 17.53
N GLU A 232 18.80 -11.05 17.35
CA GLU A 232 19.81 -10.67 16.35
C GLU A 232 19.26 -10.77 14.94
N GLU A 233 18.47 -11.80 14.66
CA GLU A 233 17.75 -11.92 13.39
C GLU A 233 16.76 -10.77 13.23
N ALA A 234 15.97 -10.46 14.26
CA ALA A 234 15.04 -9.34 14.24
C ALA A 234 15.75 -8.01 13.95
N TYR A 235 16.86 -7.72 14.63
CA TYR A 235 17.63 -6.49 14.39
C TYR A 235 18.18 -6.43 12.96
N SER A 236 18.73 -7.54 12.47
CA SER A 236 19.33 -7.62 11.13
C SER A 236 18.30 -7.46 10.04
N TRP A 237 17.07 -7.91 10.28
CA TRP A 237 15.99 -7.78 9.34
C TRP A 237 15.31 -6.41 9.42
N LEU A 238 14.94 -5.95 10.63
CA LEU A 238 14.18 -4.71 10.83
C LEU A 238 14.98 -3.45 10.47
N ILE A 239 16.31 -3.47 10.57
CA ILE A 239 17.14 -2.34 10.17
C ILE A 239 17.03 -2.03 8.67
N GLN A 240 16.66 -3.01 7.84
CA GLN A 240 16.43 -2.84 6.41
C GLN A 240 15.19 -1.98 6.09
N LEU A 241 14.32 -1.74 7.09
CA LEU A 241 13.22 -0.78 6.98
C LEU A 241 13.72 0.68 7.04
N SER A 242 15.00 0.92 7.34
CA SER A 242 15.63 2.22 7.12
C SER A 242 16.00 2.39 5.64
N ARG A 243 15.85 3.61 5.10
CA ARG A 243 16.40 3.97 3.78
C ARG A 243 17.91 4.16 3.83
N HIS A 244 18.46 4.38 5.02
CA HIS A 244 19.86 4.61 5.29
C HIS A 244 20.33 3.76 6.48
N PRO A 245 20.39 2.43 6.35
CA PRO A 245 20.74 1.53 7.44
C PRO A 245 22.18 1.74 7.96
N GLU A 246 23.05 2.33 7.13
CA GLU A 246 24.42 2.69 7.48
C GLU A 246 24.51 3.86 8.45
N LEU A 247 23.51 4.75 8.49
CA LEU A 247 23.46 5.91 9.38
C LEU A 247 22.78 5.60 10.73
N VAL A 248 22.19 4.42 10.87
CA VAL A 248 21.41 4.05 12.06
C VAL A 248 22.34 3.85 13.27
N ASN A 249 22.08 4.57 14.36
CA ASN A 249 22.65 4.26 15.67
C ASN A 249 22.11 2.90 16.15
N ARG A 250 22.93 1.86 16.06
CA ARG A 250 22.54 0.47 16.28
C ARG A 250 22.10 0.17 17.71
N GLU A 251 22.73 0.79 18.70
CA GLU A 251 22.36 0.56 20.11
C GLU A 251 20.99 1.16 20.42
N ARG A 252 20.74 2.38 19.94
CA ARG A 252 19.43 3.01 20.09
C ARG A 252 18.35 2.23 19.35
N PHE A 253 18.65 1.79 18.12
CA PHE A 253 17.74 0.99 17.32
C PHE A 253 17.36 -0.33 18.00
N LYS A 254 18.33 -1.09 18.54
CA LYS A 254 18.08 -2.33 19.28
C LYS A 254 17.18 -2.08 20.49
N ALA A 255 17.48 -1.04 21.29
CA ALA A 255 16.66 -0.67 22.42
C ALA A 255 15.21 -0.32 22.04
N ASN A 256 15.01 0.37 20.89
CA ASN A 256 13.68 0.64 20.38
C ASN A 256 12.97 -0.65 19.94
N VAL A 257 13.64 -1.49 19.16
CA VAL A 257 13.07 -2.77 18.67
C VAL A 257 12.70 -3.69 19.83
N ASP A 258 13.54 -3.77 20.87
CA ASP A 258 13.27 -4.60 22.06
C ASP A 258 11.96 -4.25 22.74
N SER A 259 11.52 -2.99 22.68
CA SER A 259 10.24 -2.56 23.26
C SER A 259 9.01 -3.10 22.49
N PHE A 260 9.21 -3.63 21.29
CA PHE A 260 8.16 -4.21 20.43
C PHE A 260 8.33 -5.72 20.22
N LEU A 261 9.36 -6.33 20.84
CA LEU A 261 9.58 -7.78 20.80
C LEU A 261 8.95 -8.45 22.02
N THR A 262 8.14 -9.46 21.78
CA THR A 262 7.60 -10.33 22.82
C THR A 262 8.01 -11.78 22.57
N PRO A 263 8.37 -12.57 23.62
CA PRO A 263 8.64 -13.99 23.46
C PRO A 263 7.43 -14.71 22.86
N CYS A 264 7.66 -15.60 21.92
CA CYS A 264 6.65 -16.48 21.32
C CYS A 264 7.21 -17.90 21.15
N ARG A 265 6.37 -18.83 20.69
CA ARG A 265 6.78 -20.22 20.50
C ARG A 265 7.97 -20.40 19.53
N GLU A 266 8.08 -19.52 18.54
CA GLU A 266 9.10 -19.57 17.48
C GLU A 266 10.31 -18.69 17.78
N GLY A 267 10.37 -18.06 18.96
CA GLY A 267 11.42 -17.12 19.37
C GLY A 267 10.86 -15.78 19.85
N PHE A 268 10.85 -14.78 18.99
CA PHE A 268 10.37 -13.43 19.30
C PHE A 268 9.43 -12.92 18.23
N GLN A 269 8.25 -12.45 18.64
CA GLN A 269 7.31 -11.76 17.78
C GLN A 269 7.54 -10.25 17.89
N PHE A 270 7.80 -9.61 16.76
CA PHE A 270 7.72 -8.17 16.59
C PHE A 270 6.28 -7.80 16.24
N PHE A 271 5.72 -6.80 16.92
CA PHE A 271 4.38 -6.30 16.63
C PHE A 271 4.28 -4.79 16.85
N LEU A 272 3.84 -4.08 15.82
CA LEU A 272 3.48 -2.66 15.87
C LEU A 272 2.03 -2.49 15.42
N PRO A 273 1.13 -2.07 16.32
CA PRO A 273 -0.28 -1.92 15.99
C PRO A 273 -0.51 -0.79 14.98
N THR A 274 -1.39 -1.04 14.04
CA THR A 274 -1.99 -0.08 13.12
C THR A 274 -3.47 -0.38 12.99
N GLN A 275 -4.23 0.49 12.31
CA GLN A 275 -5.66 0.30 12.11
C GLN A 275 -6.05 0.82 10.73
N SER A 276 -6.90 0.07 10.03
CA SER A 276 -7.42 0.44 8.73
C SER A 276 -8.95 0.36 8.69
N ASP A 277 -9.56 1.25 7.91
CA ASP A 277 -10.97 1.15 7.55
C ASP A 277 -11.09 0.47 6.19
N VAL A 278 -11.87 -0.60 6.15
CA VAL A 278 -12.29 -1.28 4.93
C VAL A 278 -13.68 -0.76 4.58
N ILE A 279 -13.79 -0.10 3.44
CA ILE A 279 -15.03 0.47 2.92
C ILE A 279 -15.36 -0.28 1.64
N TRP A 280 -16.45 -1.04 1.60
CA TRP A 280 -16.90 -1.65 0.36
C TRP A 280 -18.37 -1.33 0.08
N PHE A 281 -18.74 -1.35 -1.20
CA PHE A 281 -20.08 -0.98 -1.66
C PHE A 281 -20.41 -1.70 -2.97
N PRO A 282 -21.71 -1.97 -3.23
CA PRO A 282 -22.16 -2.50 -4.50
C PRO A 282 -22.02 -1.44 -5.60
N THR A 283 -21.71 -1.88 -6.81
CA THR A 283 -21.47 -1.00 -7.96
C THR A 283 -22.65 -0.96 -8.92
N ARG A 284 -23.62 -1.87 -8.78
CA ARG A 284 -24.87 -1.96 -9.56
C ARG A 284 -26.03 -2.33 -8.65
#